data_21ab21fc0dee171604e7e932a9d9fd08
#
_entry.id   21ab21fc0dee171604e7e932a9d9fd08
#
_cell.length_a   1.000
_cell.length_b   1.000
_cell.length_c   1.000
_cell.angle_alpha   90.00
_cell.angle_beta   90.00
_cell.angle_gamma   90.00
#
_symmetry.space_group_name_H-M   'P 1'
#
loop_
_entity.id
_entity.type
_entity.pdbx_description
1 polymer ?
#
loop_
_entity_poly.entity_id
_entity_poly.type
_entity_poly.pdbx_seq_one_letter_code
_entity_poly.pdbx_strand_id
1 'polypeptide(L)'
;MSAILNLDSPAIFIGKQGNGVISFGSGQPDLPPPKEAIEGIDIRKDLRYGLIQGEYPLREALSKEYPNSTPNSFVITNGASEALDLIFRSLGKGKVLVSRPYYYSYPPLIELAGMEPVYTDLIEGQIDIDDFRKKIKDCKAILINSPSNPTGRIESIETLKEIEKITAELGIYVISDEVYKDLIYERENYHIKGGHVITVNSFSKTYAMCGVRVGYLWSSDQAIVDNAITIKTHTSMNTNLVGQDMALKAMTTPREYISEQQKIWRERRDLIYKRFCDLGFELWKPEGAFYIFPKCKNAREFITTLFEEYKVIAYLGEWFGAPDHIRLSYALDKEEIEEGIGRIKDAMKKVKCV
;
A
#
# COMPACT_ATOMS: atom_id res chain seq x y z
N MET A 1 15.86 23.95 25.12
CA MET A 1 16.30 22.75 24.39
C MET A 1 15.07 22.15 23.71
N SER A 2 14.91 22.30 22.40
CA SER A 2 13.88 21.58 21.67
C SER A 2 14.16 20.09 21.81
N ALA A 3 13.18 19.33 22.26
CA ALA A 3 13.29 17.87 22.25
C ALA A 3 13.53 17.45 20.79
N ILE A 4 14.70 16.91 20.50
CA ILE A 4 15.01 16.36 19.16
C ILE A 4 13.93 15.36 18.85
N LEU A 5 13.23 15.59 17.73
CA LEU A 5 12.16 14.71 17.27
C LEU A 5 12.76 13.31 17.04
N ASN A 6 12.31 12.30 17.80
CA ASN A 6 12.77 10.92 17.59
C ASN A 6 12.10 10.35 16.34
N LEU A 7 12.84 10.28 15.24
CA LEU A 7 12.35 9.83 13.92
C LEU A 7 12.53 8.31 13.71
N ASP A 8 12.26 7.49 14.72
CA ASP A 8 12.46 6.03 14.62
C ASP A 8 11.35 5.34 13.79
N SER A 9 10.16 5.93 13.72
CA SER A 9 9.07 5.39 12.90
C SER A 9 8.06 6.45 12.48
N PRO A 10 7.25 6.21 11.43
CA PRO A 10 6.14 7.09 11.02
C PRO A 10 5.12 7.36 12.13
N ALA A 11 5.03 6.46 13.12
CA ALA A 11 4.09 6.58 14.23
C ALA A 11 4.26 7.88 15.05
N ILE A 12 5.42 8.51 15.00
CA ILE A 12 5.69 9.78 15.67
C ILE A 12 4.73 10.91 15.24
N PHE A 13 4.19 10.84 14.03
CA PHE A 13 3.26 11.83 13.49
C PHE A 13 1.79 11.52 13.75
N ILE A 14 1.48 10.36 14.36
CA ILE A 14 0.11 10.00 14.73
C ILE A 14 -0.40 11.02 15.77
N GLY A 15 -1.59 11.58 15.53
CA GLY A 15 -2.21 12.57 16.40
C GLY A 15 -1.58 13.99 16.37
N LYS A 16 -0.55 14.22 15.55
CA LYS A 16 0.07 15.53 15.37
C LYS A 16 -0.55 16.36 14.23
N GLN A 17 -1.67 15.91 13.70
CA GLN A 17 -2.45 16.61 12.69
C GLN A 17 -3.38 17.63 13.38
N GLY A 18 -3.46 18.86 12.89
CA GLY A 18 -4.31 19.95 13.39
C GLY A 18 -3.56 21.27 13.52
N ASN A 19 -4.27 22.38 13.85
CA ASN A 19 -3.72 23.71 14.11
C ASN A 19 -2.67 24.20 13.09
N GLY A 20 -3.01 24.19 11.79
CA GLY A 20 -2.14 24.70 10.72
C GLY A 20 -1.03 23.74 10.29
N VAL A 21 -1.09 22.48 10.68
CA VAL A 21 -0.19 21.43 10.16
C VAL A 21 -0.72 20.89 8.84
N ILE A 22 0.11 20.95 7.80
CA ILE A 22 -0.15 20.30 6.49
C ILE A 22 0.54 18.95 6.47
N SER A 23 -0.23 17.87 6.26
CA SER A 23 0.31 16.51 6.37
C SER A 23 0.38 15.79 5.01
N PHE A 24 1.54 15.78 4.40
CA PHE A 24 1.87 14.88 3.28
C PHE A 24 2.28 13.47 3.76
N GLY A 25 2.21 13.20 5.06
CA GLY A 25 2.58 11.88 5.62
C GLY A 25 1.48 10.85 5.48
N SER A 26 0.21 11.26 5.46
CA SER A 26 -0.93 10.35 5.44
C SER A 26 -0.96 9.48 4.17
N GLY A 27 -1.08 8.17 4.35
CA GLY A 27 -1.27 7.20 3.27
C GLY A 27 -2.72 6.79 3.09
N GLN A 28 -3.66 7.72 3.28
CA GLN A 28 -5.10 7.47 3.14
C GLN A 28 -5.74 8.50 2.22
N PRO A 29 -6.73 8.09 1.39
CA PRO A 29 -7.53 9.03 0.62
C PRO A 29 -8.22 10.06 1.52
N ASP A 30 -8.26 11.32 1.08
CA ASP A 30 -9.05 12.40 1.70
C ASP A 30 -10.46 12.51 1.08
N LEU A 31 -10.67 11.83 -0.05
CA LEU A 31 -11.96 11.79 -0.72
C LEU A 31 -12.96 10.89 0.02
N PRO A 32 -14.27 11.19 -0.03
CA PRO A 32 -15.28 10.41 0.67
C PRO A 32 -15.42 9.00 0.07
N PRO A 33 -15.84 8.01 0.89
CA PRO A 33 -16.25 6.71 0.37
C PRO A 33 -17.49 6.84 -0.52
N PRO A 34 -17.77 5.85 -1.39
CA PRO A 34 -18.97 5.88 -2.22
C PRO A 34 -20.24 5.83 -1.36
N LYS A 35 -21.29 6.50 -1.81
CA LYS A 35 -22.56 6.55 -1.08
C LYS A 35 -23.15 5.15 -0.86
N GLU A 36 -22.99 4.26 -1.82
CA GLU A 36 -23.46 2.87 -1.75
C GLU A 36 -22.89 2.13 -0.54
N ALA A 37 -21.63 2.43 -0.15
CA ALA A 37 -20.99 1.83 1.01
C ALA A 37 -21.59 2.29 2.35
N ILE A 38 -22.30 3.41 2.38
CA ILE A 38 -22.82 4.04 3.61
C ILE A 38 -24.33 3.92 3.68
N GLU A 39 -25.04 4.14 2.57
CA GLU A 39 -26.50 4.13 2.51
C GLU A 39 -27.07 2.72 2.78
N GLY A 40 -28.10 2.67 3.62
CA GLY A 40 -28.82 1.42 3.92
C GLY A 40 -28.03 0.41 4.74
N ILE A 41 -27.00 0.84 5.49
CA ILE A 41 -26.35 -0.02 6.49
C ILE A 41 -27.27 -0.18 7.68
N ASP A 42 -27.61 -1.42 8.00
CA ASP A 42 -28.34 -1.73 9.23
C ASP A 42 -27.39 -2.15 10.35
N ILE A 43 -27.10 -1.21 11.24
CA ILE A 43 -26.27 -1.46 12.44
C ILE A 43 -26.98 -2.27 13.52
N ARG A 44 -28.29 -2.52 13.37
CA ARG A 44 -29.09 -3.31 14.32
C ARG A 44 -29.18 -4.78 13.94
N LYS A 45 -28.50 -5.20 12.85
CA LYS A 45 -28.42 -6.60 12.46
C LYS A 45 -27.79 -7.46 13.57
N ASP A 46 -27.95 -8.77 13.46
CA ASP A 46 -27.31 -9.71 14.36
C ASP A 46 -25.78 -9.53 14.35
N LEU A 47 -25.19 -9.18 15.49
CA LEU A 47 -23.77 -8.91 15.66
C LEU A 47 -23.04 -10.05 16.39
N ARG A 48 -23.59 -11.25 16.42
CA ARG A 48 -22.88 -12.45 16.89
C ARG A 48 -21.66 -12.72 16.00
N TYR A 49 -20.79 -13.62 16.45
CA TYR A 49 -19.65 -14.04 15.63
C TYR A 49 -20.11 -14.55 14.27
N GLY A 50 -19.46 -14.04 13.21
CA GLY A 50 -19.63 -14.48 11.84
C GLY A 50 -18.64 -15.58 11.45
N LEU A 51 -18.57 -15.85 10.16
CA LEU A 51 -17.63 -16.82 9.60
C LEU A 51 -16.18 -16.30 9.71
N ILE A 52 -15.27 -17.14 10.18
CA ILE A 52 -13.84 -16.79 10.30
C ILE A 52 -13.26 -16.40 8.94
N GLN A 53 -13.60 -17.15 7.91
CA GLN A 53 -13.19 -16.89 6.53
C GLN A 53 -13.78 -15.59 5.97
N GLY A 54 -14.82 -15.05 6.58
CA GLY A 54 -15.61 -13.91 6.09
C GLY A 54 -16.96 -14.33 5.51
N GLU A 55 -17.88 -13.38 5.44
CA GLU A 55 -19.24 -13.63 5.01
C GLU A 55 -19.31 -14.08 3.55
N TYR A 56 -20.15 -15.08 3.28
CA TYR A 56 -20.27 -15.70 1.95
C TYR A 56 -20.64 -14.69 0.86
N PRO A 57 -21.62 -13.77 1.05
CA PRO A 57 -21.99 -12.81 -0.01
C PRO A 57 -20.82 -11.92 -0.47
N LEU A 58 -19.95 -11.49 0.45
CA LEU A 58 -18.77 -10.68 0.09
C LEU A 58 -17.75 -11.53 -0.68
N ARG A 59 -17.48 -12.75 -0.23
CA ARG A 59 -16.55 -13.67 -0.92
C ARG A 59 -17.07 -14.08 -2.30
N GLU A 60 -18.39 -14.26 -2.44
CA GLU A 60 -19.03 -14.53 -3.74
C GLU A 60 -18.91 -13.33 -4.69
N ALA A 61 -19.13 -12.11 -4.19
CA ALA A 61 -18.94 -10.90 -5.00
C ALA A 61 -17.48 -10.75 -5.47
N LEU A 62 -16.51 -10.94 -4.57
CA LEU A 62 -15.10 -10.91 -4.91
C LEU A 62 -14.73 -11.99 -5.94
N SER A 63 -15.31 -13.20 -5.84
CA SER A 63 -14.99 -14.26 -6.78
C SER A 63 -15.37 -13.97 -8.24
N LYS A 64 -16.27 -13.03 -8.46
CA LYS A 64 -16.64 -12.58 -9.81
C LYS A 64 -15.60 -11.64 -10.45
N GLU A 65 -14.70 -11.08 -9.64
CA GLU A 65 -13.67 -10.16 -10.10
C GLU A 65 -12.33 -10.86 -10.44
N TYR A 66 -12.14 -12.10 -9.98
CA TYR A 66 -10.91 -12.85 -10.19
C TYR A 66 -11.16 -14.09 -11.08
N PRO A 67 -10.40 -14.24 -12.18
CA PRO A 67 -10.56 -15.39 -13.07
C PRO A 67 -10.32 -16.73 -12.34
N ASN A 68 -11.19 -17.72 -12.62
CA ASN A 68 -11.08 -19.07 -12.07
C ASN A 68 -11.09 -19.16 -10.54
N SER A 69 -11.66 -18.17 -9.84
CA SER A 69 -11.80 -18.17 -8.41
C SER A 69 -13.17 -18.68 -7.95
N THR A 70 -13.23 -19.10 -6.70
CA THR A 70 -14.47 -19.44 -6.02
C THR A 70 -14.56 -18.66 -4.70
N PRO A 71 -15.74 -18.56 -4.07
CA PRO A 71 -15.84 -17.93 -2.75
C PRO A 71 -14.91 -18.55 -1.71
N ASN A 72 -14.54 -19.83 -1.86
CA ASN A 72 -13.64 -20.53 -0.93
C ASN A 72 -12.17 -20.16 -1.11
N SER A 73 -11.81 -19.48 -2.19
CA SER A 73 -10.45 -19.01 -2.45
C SER A 73 -10.08 -17.71 -1.71
N PHE A 74 -11.04 -17.12 -0.97
CA PHE A 74 -10.85 -15.84 -0.27
C PHE A 74 -10.88 -15.98 1.23
N VAL A 75 -10.09 -15.17 1.93
CA VAL A 75 -10.23 -14.90 3.36
C VAL A 75 -10.36 -13.40 3.57
N ILE A 76 -11.46 -12.97 4.19
CA ILE A 76 -11.70 -11.57 4.53
C ILE A 76 -10.91 -11.23 5.79
N THR A 77 -10.24 -10.07 5.77
CA THR A 77 -9.26 -9.68 6.79
C THR A 77 -9.48 -8.26 7.30
N ASN A 78 -8.87 -7.92 8.43
CA ASN A 78 -8.86 -6.57 8.99
C ASN A 78 -7.90 -5.64 8.22
N GLY A 79 -8.21 -5.40 6.93
CA GLY A 79 -7.36 -4.70 5.98
C GLY A 79 -6.22 -5.58 5.45
N ALA A 80 -5.47 -5.05 4.49
CA ALA A 80 -4.35 -5.75 3.85
C ALA A 80 -3.23 -6.13 4.83
N SER A 81 -3.05 -5.40 5.92
CA SER A 81 -2.00 -5.70 6.91
C SER A 81 -2.22 -7.06 7.59
N GLU A 82 -3.46 -7.41 7.93
CA GLU A 82 -3.76 -8.74 8.45
C GLU A 82 -3.60 -9.81 7.36
N ALA A 83 -4.01 -9.52 6.12
CA ALA A 83 -3.82 -10.44 5.01
C ALA A 83 -2.33 -10.82 4.84
N LEU A 84 -1.44 -9.83 4.86
CA LEU A 84 0.01 -10.05 4.80
C LEU A 84 0.53 -10.86 5.97
N ASP A 85 0.14 -10.54 7.21
CA ASP A 85 0.56 -11.28 8.41
C ASP A 85 0.12 -12.76 8.33
N LEU A 86 -1.12 -13.02 7.92
CA LEU A 86 -1.64 -14.37 7.73
C LEU A 86 -0.87 -15.14 6.65
N ILE A 87 -0.54 -14.50 5.54
CA ILE A 87 0.23 -15.10 4.45
C ILE A 87 1.64 -15.47 4.94
N PHE A 88 2.37 -14.54 5.55
CA PHE A 88 3.73 -14.82 6.03
C PHE A 88 3.74 -15.97 7.05
N ARG A 89 2.79 -15.98 8.00
CA ARG A 89 2.65 -17.08 8.96
C ARG A 89 2.28 -18.40 8.28
N SER A 90 1.43 -18.37 7.25
CA SER A 90 1.04 -19.57 6.48
C SER A 90 2.20 -20.17 5.70
N LEU A 91 3.12 -19.34 5.20
CA LEU A 91 4.34 -19.80 4.52
C LEU A 91 5.36 -20.41 5.49
N GLY A 92 5.27 -20.12 6.79
CA GLY A 92 6.19 -20.62 7.82
C GLY A 92 7.61 -20.04 7.67
N LYS A 93 8.62 -20.69 8.28
CA LYS A 93 9.99 -20.19 8.28
C LYS A 93 10.60 -20.13 6.88
N GLY A 94 11.37 -19.10 6.59
CA GLY A 94 12.07 -18.90 5.33
C GLY A 94 12.32 -17.43 5.02
N LYS A 95 12.70 -17.14 3.78
CA LYS A 95 13.02 -15.79 3.32
C LYS A 95 11.93 -15.25 2.39
N VAL A 96 11.72 -13.94 2.45
CA VAL A 96 10.84 -13.21 1.53
C VAL A 96 11.66 -12.14 0.83
N LEU A 97 11.69 -12.18 -0.50
CA LEU A 97 12.34 -11.15 -1.30
C LEU A 97 11.44 -9.92 -1.42
N VAL A 98 11.97 -8.74 -1.15
CA VAL A 98 11.26 -7.46 -1.18
C VAL A 98 12.09 -6.45 -1.95
N SER A 99 11.49 -5.72 -2.89
CA SER A 99 12.18 -4.64 -3.61
C SER A 99 12.32 -3.39 -2.75
N ARG A 100 13.49 -2.72 -2.79
CA ARG A 100 13.71 -1.41 -2.15
C ARG A 100 13.64 -0.29 -3.18
N PRO A 101 12.91 0.83 -2.89
CA PRO A 101 12.15 1.11 -1.66
C PRO A 101 10.86 0.30 -1.56
N TYR A 102 10.41 0.05 -0.32
CA TYR A 102 9.27 -0.78 0.03
C TYR A 102 8.28 -0.03 0.96
N TYR A 103 7.07 -0.54 1.11
CA TYR A 103 6.17 -0.07 2.17
C TYR A 103 6.74 -0.43 3.55
N TYR A 104 6.89 0.54 4.42
CA TYR A 104 7.64 0.45 5.68
C TYR A 104 7.20 -0.68 6.62
N SER A 105 5.98 -1.20 6.46
CA SER A 105 5.48 -2.31 7.28
C SER A 105 5.87 -3.70 6.77
N TYR A 106 6.41 -3.85 5.57
CA TYR A 106 6.75 -5.18 5.05
C TYR A 106 7.82 -5.88 5.87
N PRO A 107 9.02 -5.28 6.11
CA PRO A 107 10.05 -5.95 6.89
C PRO A 107 9.57 -6.32 8.30
N PRO A 108 8.96 -5.42 9.10
CA PRO A 108 8.47 -5.79 10.42
C PRO A 108 7.42 -6.90 10.41
N LEU A 109 6.50 -6.95 9.44
CA LEU A 109 5.50 -8.02 9.33
C LEU A 109 6.14 -9.37 8.99
N ILE A 110 7.14 -9.37 8.11
CA ILE A 110 7.92 -10.58 7.76
C ILE A 110 8.64 -11.10 9.00
N GLU A 111 9.33 -10.23 9.74
CA GLU A 111 10.07 -10.58 10.95
C GLU A 111 9.15 -11.07 12.10
N LEU A 112 8.00 -10.40 12.32
CA LEU A 112 6.99 -10.81 13.30
C LEU A 112 6.38 -12.18 12.99
N ALA A 113 6.35 -12.56 11.72
CA ALA A 113 5.93 -13.92 11.30
C ALA A 113 7.05 -14.96 11.44
N GLY A 114 8.24 -14.57 11.89
CA GLY A 114 9.40 -15.45 12.05
C GLY A 114 10.12 -15.79 10.74
N MET A 115 9.94 -14.95 9.71
CA MET A 115 10.63 -15.01 8.42
C MET A 115 11.74 -13.94 8.33
N GLU A 116 12.58 -14.04 7.31
CA GLU A 116 13.70 -13.12 7.06
C GLU A 116 13.42 -12.31 5.77
N PRO A 117 13.42 -10.96 5.83
CA PRO A 117 13.36 -10.14 4.63
C PRO A 117 14.71 -10.13 3.90
N VAL A 118 14.69 -10.38 2.60
CA VAL A 118 15.85 -10.24 1.69
C VAL A 118 15.50 -9.13 0.70
N TYR A 119 16.48 -8.33 0.30
CA TYR A 119 16.20 -7.13 -0.49
C TYR A 119 16.80 -7.21 -1.88
N THR A 120 16.03 -6.76 -2.88
CA THR A 120 16.51 -6.40 -4.22
C THR A 120 16.30 -4.91 -4.45
N ASP A 121 17.17 -4.29 -5.23
CA ASP A 121 17.10 -2.87 -5.52
C ASP A 121 16.30 -2.59 -6.81
N LEU A 122 15.91 -1.32 -6.99
CA LEU A 122 15.29 -0.87 -8.23
C LEU A 122 16.36 -0.20 -9.12
N ILE A 123 16.27 -0.48 -10.43
CA ILE A 123 16.96 0.27 -11.48
C ILE A 123 15.89 1.05 -12.25
N GLU A 124 16.04 2.37 -12.34
CA GLU A 124 15.08 3.27 -12.99
C GLU A 124 13.62 3.08 -12.53
N GLY A 125 13.45 2.75 -11.25
CA GLY A 125 12.15 2.54 -10.63
C GLY A 125 11.49 1.19 -10.95
N GLN A 126 12.23 0.22 -11.50
CA GLN A 126 11.80 -1.14 -11.79
C GLN A 126 12.67 -2.14 -11.03
N ILE A 127 12.16 -3.32 -10.73
CA ILE A 127 12.93 -4.39 -10.08
C ILE A 127 14.14 -4.75 -10.96
N ASP A 128 15.34 -4.76 -10.36
CA ASP A 128 16.54 -5.29 -11.00
C ASP A 128 16.39 -6.81 -11.20
N ILE A 129 16.08 -7.20 -12.42
CA ILE A 129 15.77 -8.61 -12.75
C ILE A 129 17.01 -9.53 -12.61
N ASP A 130 18.21 -9.00 -12.77
CA ASP A 130 19.43 -9.79 -12.62
C ASP A 130 19.78 -10.01 -11.16
N ASP A 131 19.56 -9.02 -10.30
CA ASP A 131 19.69 -9.16 -8.84
C ASP A 131 18.57 -10.04 -8.28
N PHE A 132 17.33 -9.88 -8.77
CA PHE A 132 16.21 -10.76 -8.47
C PHE A 132 16.54 -12.24 -8.75
N ARG A 133 17.03 -12.56 -9.95
CA ARG A 133 17.38 -13.94 -10.33
C ARG A 133 18.41 -14.58 -9.41
N LYS A 134 19.34 -13.79 -8.88
CA LYS A 134 20.38 -14.27 -7.94
C LYS A 134 19.78 -14.61 -6.58
N LYS A 135 18.89 -13.75 -6.07
CA LYS A 135 18.41 -13.80 -4.68
C LYS A 135 17.18 -14.67 -4.49
N ILE A 136 16.32 -14.79 -5.51
CA ILE A 136 15.02 -15.46 -5.39
C ILE A 136 15.14 -16.95 -5.05
N LYS A 137 16.20 -17.64 -5.48
CA LYS A 137 16.39 -19.08 -5.33
C LYS A 137 16.38 -19.56 -3.89
N ASP A 138 16.77 -18.70 -2.96
CA ASP A 138 16.81 -19.01 -1.52
C ASP A 138 15.56 -18.52 -0.78
N CYS A 139 14.57 -17.99 -1.49
CA CYS A 139 13.37 -17.40 -0.92
C CYS A 139 12.16 -18.33 -1.06
N LYS A 140 11.22 -18.23 -0.13
CA LYS A 140 9.90 -18.87 -0.23
C LYS A 140 8.91 -18.05 -1.04
N ALA A 141 9.09 -16.74 -1.02
CA ALA A 141 8.22 -15.82 -1.74
C ALA A 141 8.96 -14.55 -2.17
N ILE A 142 8.43 -13.89 -3.19
CA ILE A 142 8.65 -12.48 -3.47
C ILE A 142 7.40 -11.69 -3.15
N LEU A 143 7.55 -10.49 -2.58
CA LEU A 143 6.47 -9.53 -2.39
C LEU A 143 6.60 -8.40 -3.40
N ILE A 144 5.53 -8.16 -4.15
CA ILE A 144 5.42 -7.13 -5.17
C ILE A 144 4.27 -6.20 -4.80
N ASN A 145 4.51 -4.89 -4.87
CA ASN A 145 3.50 -3.85 -4.71
C ASN A 145 3.49 -2.94 -5.94
N SER A 146 2.50 -3.12 -6.81
CA SER A 146 2.35 -2.37 -8.06
C SER A 146 0.88 -1.98 -8.28
N PRO A 147 0.55 -0.68 -8.29
CA PRO A 147 1.39 0.50 -8.06
C PRO A 147 2.02 0.54 -6.67
N SER A 148 3.22 1.12 -6.56
CA SER A 148 4.06 1.03 -5.37
C SER A 148 3.85 2.17 -4.37
N ASN A 149 3.89 1.83 -3.09
CA ASN A 149 4.19 2.72 -2.00
C ASN A 149 5.64 2.45 -1.54
N PRO A 150 6.58 3.41 -1.66
CA PRO A 150 6.38 4.86 -1.67
C PRO A 150 6.47 5.56 -3.04
N THR A 151 6.81 4.87 -4.13
CA THR A 151 7.28 5.54 -5.36
C THR A 151 6.15 5.99 -6.31
N GLY A 152 4.95 5.40 -6.18
CA GLY A 152 3.87 5.57 -7.15
C GLY A 152 4.16 4.94 -8.53
N ARG A 153 5.26 4.19 -8.69
CA ARG A 153 5.62 3.53 -9.94
C ARG A 153 4.81 2.25 -10.14
N ILE A 154 4.62 1.88 -11.39
CA ILE A 154 4.05 0.61 -11.81
C ILE A 154 5.18 -0.22 -12.43
N GLU A 155 5.33 -1.47 -12.00
CA GLU A 155 6.29 -2.39 -12.59
C GLU A 155 5.97 -2.65 -14.06
N SER A 156 6.99 -2.85 -14.88
CA SER A 156 6.81 -3.14 -16.30
C SER A 156 6.16 -4.52 -16.51
N ILE A 157 5.37 -4.63 -17.56
CA ILE A 157 4.73 -5.90 -17.93
C ILE A 157 5.80 -6.96 -18.19
N GLU A 158 6.91 -6.57 -18.79
CA GLU A 158 8.04 -7.43 -19.08
C GLU A 158 8.68 -7.98 -17.82
N THR A 159 8.96 -7.10 -16.84
CA THR A 159 9.51 -7.48 -15.53
C THR A 159 8.56 -8.43 -14.79
N LEU A 160 7.26 -8.10 -14.73
CA LEU A 160 6.27 -8.94 -14.04
C LEU A 160 6.09 -10.31 -14.69
N LYS A 161 6.09 -10.40 -16.02
CA LYS A 161 6.04 -11.68 -16.74
C LYS A 161 7.29 -12.54 -16.53
N GLU A 162 8.47 -11.92 -16.45
CA GLU A 162 9.69 -12.63 -16.16
C GLU A 162 9.70 -13.17 -14.71
N ILE A 163 9.24 -12.38 -13.75
CA ILE A 163 9.06 -12.82 -12.36
C ILE A 163 8.05 -13.96 -12.29
N GLU A 164 6.89 -13.84 -12.95
CA GLU A 164 5.86 -14.88 -13.03
C GLU A 164 6.43 -16.21 -13.51
N LYS A 165 7.20 -16.17 -14.61
CA LYS A 165 7.82 -17.34 -15.20
C LYS A 165 8.82 -18.00 -14.24
N ILE A 166 9.77 -17.22 -13.72
CA ILE A 166 10.85 -17.74 -12.86
C ILE A 166 10.27 -18.31 -11.56
N THR A 167 9.32 -17.62 -10.94
CA THR A 167 8.71 -18.09 -9.68
C THR A 167 7.88 -19.35 -9.88
N ALA A 168 7.18 -19.48 -11.01
CA ALA A 168 6.46 -20.70 -11.37
C ALA A 168 7.40 -21.90 -11.58
N GLU A 169 8.51 -21.70 -12.31
CA GLU A 169 9.52 -22.74 -12.55
C GLU A 169 10.20 -23.22 -11.27
N LEU A 170 10.40 -22.31 -10.28
CA LEU A 170 11.05 -22.62 -9.02
C LEU A 170 10.08 -23.06 -7.91
N GLY A 171 8.76 -22.99 -8.14
CA GLY A 171 7.76 -23.29 -7.11
C GLY A 171 7.77 -22.28 -5.95
N ILE A 172 8.10 -21.01 -6.23
CA ILE A 172 8.19 -19.92 -5.26
C ILE A 172 6.94 -19.07 -5.34
N TYR A 173 6.37 -18.68 -4.19
CA TYR A 173 5.16 -17.86 -4.17
C TYR A 173 5.42 -16.41 -4.59
N VAL A 174 4.43 -15.81 -5.25
CA VAL A 174 4.36 -14.37 -5.47
C VAL A 174 3.25 -13.81 -4.59
N ILE A 175 3.60 -12.92 -3.66
CA ILE A 175 2.65 -12.14 -2.88
C ILE A 175 2.43 -10.83 -3.63
N SER A 176 1.26 -10.70 -4.28
CA SER A 176 0.89 -9.51 -5.05
C SER A 176 0.05 -8.58 -4.18
N ASP A 177 0.67 -7.52 -3.67
CA ASP A 177 -0.04 -6.47 -2.94
C ASP A 177 -0.64 -5.47 -3.93
N GLU A 178 -1.95 -5.60 -4.16
CA GLU A 178 -2.72 -4.88 -5.16
C GLU A 178 -3.61 -3.78 -4.56
N VAL A 179 -3.30 -3.27 -3.38
CA VAL A 179 -4.15 -2.26 -2.71
C VAL A 179 -4.35 -0.98 -3.52
N TYR A 180 -3.50 -0.70 -4.50
CA TYR A 180 -3.60 0.46 -5.40
C TYR A 180 -4.01 0.08 -6.83
N LYS A 181 -4.47 -1.14 -7.10
CA LYS A 181 -4.74 -1.64 -8.46
C LYS A 181 -5.64 -0.73 -9.30
N ASP A 182 -6.59 -0.05 -8.67
CA ASP A 182 -7.54 0.84 -9.34
C ASP A 182 -7.08 2.31 -9.36
N LEU A 183 -5.98 2.64 -8.69
CA LEU A 183 -5.42 3.99 -8.66
C LEU A 183 -4.26 4.10 -9.64
N ILE A 184 -4.56 4.03 -10.92
CA ILE A 184 -3.62 4.08 -12.04
C ILE A 184 -3.98 5.23 -12.99
N TYR A 185 -2.97 5.85 -13.65
CA TYR A 185 -3.18 7.10 -14.36
C TYR A 185 -2.82 7.07 -15.84
N GLU A 186 -1.82 6.31 -16.25
CA GLU A 186 -1.25 6.43 -17.60
C GLU A 186 -1.15 5.12 -18.36
N ARG A 187 -1.00 4.00 -17.67
CA ARG A 187 -0.89 2.68 -18.30
C ARG A 187 -1.60 1.60 -17.49
N GLU A 188 -1.89 0.49 -18.13
CA GLU A 188 -2.44 -0.67 -17.45
C GLU A 188 -1.43 -1.28 -16.48
N ASN A 189 -1.94 -1.81 -15.38
CA ASN A 189 -1.18 -2.64 -14.45
C ASN A 189 -1.32 -4.10 -14.87
N TYR A 190 -0.23 -4.84 -14.88
CA TYR A 190 -0.24 -6.29 -15.12
C TYR A 190 -0.45 -7.04 -13.81
N HIS A 191 -1.41 -7.93 -13.78
CA HIS A 191 -1.64 -8.81 -12.65
C HIS A 191 -0.97 -10.16 -12.91
N ILE A 192 0.00 -10.53 -12.07
CA ILE A 192 0.68 -11.82 -12.12
C ILE A 192 -0.32 -12.96 -11.94
N LYS A 193 -0.15 -14.04 -12.69
CA LYS A 193 -1.08 -15.19 -12.73
C LYS A 193 -0.39 -16.47 -12.30
N GLY A 194 -1.17 -17.46 -11.92
CA GLY A 194 -0.69 -18.80 -11.60
C GLY A 194 -1.09 -19.29 -10.23
N GLY A 195 -1.01 -20.61 -10.02
CA GLY A 195 -1.39 -21.24 -8.75
C GLY A 195 -0.49 -20.89 -7.56
N HIS A 196 0.68 -20.33 -7.83
CA HIS A 196 1.65 -19.87 -6.83
C HIS A 196 1.47 -18.37 -6.44
N VAL A 197 0.43 -17.72 -6.94
CA VAL A 197 0.17 -16.31 -6.64
C VAL A 197 -0.82 -16.17 -5.47
N ILE A 198 -0.47 -15.32 -4.53
CA ILE A 198 -1.33 -14.93 -3.42
C ILE A 198 -1.57 -13.43 -3.53
N THR A 199 -2.80 -13.02 -3.83
CA THR A 199 -3.15 -11.62 -3.96
C THR A 199 -3.61 -11.05 -2.62
N VAL A 200 -3.17 -9.85 -2.32
CA VAL A 200 -3.62 -9.04 -1.18
C VAL A 200 -4.28 -7.78 -1.70
N ASN A 201 -5.45 -7.47 -1.17
CA ASN A 201 -6.12 -6.21 -1.48
C ASN A 201 -6.98 -5.72 -0.31
N SER A 202 -7.51 -4.49 -0.42
CA SER A 202 -8.41 -3.93 0.59
C SER A 202 -9.33 -2.87 0.01
N PHE A 203 -10.41 -2.59 0.74
CA PHE A 203 -11.35 -1.51 0.43
C PHE A 203 -10.83 -0.14 0.87
N SER A 204 -9.64 -0.10 1.49
CA SER A 204 -9.07 1.11 2.07
C SER A 204 -8.74 2.19 1.05
N LYS A 205 -8.25 1.83 -0.15
CA LYS A 205 -7.71 2.80 -1.10
C LYS A 205 -8.70 3.14 -2.21
N THR A 206 -9.14 2.16 -2.97
CA THR A 206 -10.12 2.33 -4.06
C THR A 206 -11.43 2.96 -3.57
N TYR A 207 -11.91 2.55 -2.40
CA TYR A 207 -13.20 3.01 -1.86
C TYR A 207 -13.06 3.99 -0.69
N ALA A 208 -11.86 4.52 -0.43
CA ALA A 208 -11.62 5.47 0.67
C ALA A 208 -12.12 5.00 2.05
N MET A 209 -12.06 3.69 2.32
CA MET A 209 -12.63 3.05 3.52
C MET A 209 -11.55 2.61 4.51
N CYS A 210 -10.47 3.39 4.67
CA CYS A 210 -9.33 3.01 5.53
C CYS A 210 -9.73 2.69 6.98
N GLY A 211 -10.68 3.45 7.56
CA GLY A 211 -11.16 3.29 8.93
C GLY A 211 -12.07 2.08 9.12
N VAL A 212 -12.67 1.54 8.06
CA VAL A 212 -13.57 0.38 8.12
C VAL A 212 -12.81 -0.92 8.38
N ARG A 213 -11.53 -0.97 8.01
CA ARG A 213 -10.64 -2.12 8.24
C ARG A 213 -11.12 -3.40 7.56
N VAL A 214 -11.42 -3.37 6.27
CA VAL A 214 -11.75 -4.56 5.47
C VAL A 214 -10.77 -4.70 4.31
N GLY A 215 -10.22 -5.89 4.19
CA GLY A 215 -9.36 -6.34 3.10
C GLY A 215 -9.56 -7.83 2.88
N TYR A 216 -8.74 -8.41 2.04
CA TYR A 216 -8.79 -9.85 1.77
C TYR A 216 -7.45 -10.35 1.24
N LEU A 217 -7.21 -11.65 1.41
CA LEU A 217 -6.30 -12.42 0.59
C LEU A 217 -7.10 -13.32 -0.35
N TRP A 218 -6.55 -13.57 -1.51
CA TRP A 218 -7.02 -14.53 -2.48
C TRP A 218 -5.88 -15.45 -2.91
N SER A 219 -6.14 -16.75 -2.96
CA SER A 219 -5.23 -17.73 -3.54
C SER A 219 -6.01 -18.90 -4.12
N SER A 220 -5.53 -19.47 -5.21
CA SER A 220 -6.02 -20.75 -5.72
C SER A 220 -5.39 -21.95 -4.99
N ASP A 221 -4.33 -21.72 -4.21
CA ASP A 221 -3.74 -22.73 -3.32
C ASP A 221 -4.57 -22.84 -2.04
N GLN A 222 -5.37 -23.91 -1.93
CA GLN A 222 -6.25 -24.13 -0.79
C GLN A 222 -5.47 -24.28 0.53
N ALA A 223 -4.24 -24.79 0.50
CA ALA A 223 -3.44 -24.93 1.72
C ALA A 223 -3.10 -23.56 2.35
N ILE A 224 -2.83 -22.54 1.53
CA ILE A 224 -2.64 -21.16 2.01
C ILE A 224 -3.92 -20.63 2.65
N VAL A 225 -5.07 -20.83 2.01
CA VAL A 225 -6.37 -20.38 2.52
C VAL A 225 -6.70 -21.06 3.85
N ASP A 226 -6.55 -22.38 3.93
CA ASP A 226 -6.85 -23.16 5.14
C ASP A 226 -5.93 -22.80 6.30
N ASN A 227 -4.64 -22.61 6.04
CA ASN A 227 -3.67 -22.15 7.05
C ASN A 227 -4.03 -20.74 7.54
N ALA A 228 -4.38 -19.83 6.64
CA ALA A 228 -4.80 -18.46 7.01
C ALA A 228 -6.06 -18.48 7.90
N ILE A 229 -7.06 -19.30 7.56
CA ILE A 229 -8.27 -19.49 8.38
C ILE A 229 -7.91 -20.05 9.77
N THR A 230 -7.04 -21.04 9.81
CA THR A 230 -6.60 -21.66 11.08
C THR A 230 -5.90 -20.65 11.97
N ILE A 231 -4.96 -19.86 11.44
CA ILE A 231 -4.25 -18.82 12.18
C ILE A 231 -5.24 -17.75 12.63
N LYS A 232 -6.13 -17.30 11.73
CA LYS A 232 -7.12 -16.28 12.02
C LYS A 232 -8.10 -16.71 13.12
N THR A 233 -8.46 -17.99 13.20
CA THR A 233 -9.31 -18.55 14.28
C THR A 233 -8.72 -18.28 15.67
N HIS A 234 -7.38 -18.30 15.80
CA HIS A 234 -6.69 -18.15 17.10
C HIS A 234 -6.12 -16.74 17.32
N THR A 235 -6.29 -15.82 16.36
CA THR A 235 -5.79 -14.44 16.48
C THR A 235 -6.92 -13.41 16.51
N SER A 236 -7.52 -13.13 15.38
CA SER A 236 -8.50 -12.06 15.20
C SER A 236 -9.95 -12.54 15.04
N MET A 237 -10.17 -13.83 14.85
CA MET A 237 -11.47 -14.41 14.54
C MET A 237 -12.09 -13.80 13.25
N ASN A 238 -13.40 -13.61 13.19
CA ASN A 238 -14.06 -13.02 12.05
C ASN A 238 -13.79 -11.51 11.94
N THR A 239 -13.68 -11.01 10.72
CA THR A 239 -13.65 -9.57 10.43
C THR A 239 -15.02 -8.95 10.77
N ASN A 240 -15.05 -7.67 11.14
CA ASN A 240 -16.28 -7.00 11.56
C ASN A 240 -17.39 -7.09 10.51
N LEU A 241 -18.59 -7.46 10.93
CA LEU A 241 -19.70 -7.76 10.03
C LEU A 241 -20.26 -6.52 9.36
N VAL A 242 -20.30 -5.39 10.06
CA VAL A 242 -20.76 -4.12 9.50
C VAL A 242 -19.82 -3.65 8.40
N GLY A 243 -18.51 -3.76 8.62
CA GLY A 243 -17.52 -3.43 7.60
C GLY A 243 -17.59 -4.33 6.37
N GLN A 244 -17.89 -5.62 6.54
CA GLN A 244 -18.09 -6.53 5.41
C GLN A 244 -19.36 -6.18 4.59
N ASP A 245 -20.42 -5.72 5.23
CA ASP A 245 -21.60 -5.18 4.55
C ASP A 245 -21.27 -3.94 3.75
N MET A 246 -20.53 -3.00 4.38
CA MET A 246 -20.05 -1.80 3.68
C MET A 246 -19.21 -2.16 2.46
N ALA A 247 -18.30 -3.12 2.61
CA ALA A 247 -17.45 -3.59 1.53
C ALA A 247 -18.25 -4.22 0.39
N LEU A 248 -19.23 -5.07 0.70
CA LEU A 248 -20.13 -5.67 -0.29
C LEU A 248 -20.90 -4.61 -1.07
N LYS A 249 -21.44 -3.60 -0.37
CA LYS A 249 -22.15 -2.49 -1.01
C LYS A 249 -21.22 -1.60 -1.83
N ALA A 250 -20.00 -1.34 -1.36
CA ALA A 250 -19.00 -0.61 -2.14
C ALA A 250 -18.72 -1.28 -3.50
N MET A 251 -18.77 -2.61 -3.58
CA MET A 251 -18.60 -3.32 -4.86
C MET A 251 -19.76 -3.11 -5.85
N THR A 252 -20.90 -2.57 -5.43
CA THR A 252 -21.99 -2.19 -6.34
C THR A 252 -21.86 -0.77 -6.87
N THR A 253 -20.84 -0.04 -6.45
CA THR A 253 -20.58 1.34 -6.88
C THR A 253 -20.32 1.38 -8.39
N PRO A 254 -20.93 2.33 -9.12
CA PRO A 254 -20.66 2.53 -10.53
C PRO A 254 -19.18 2.80 -10.81
N ARG A 255 -18.68 2.33 -11.96
CA ARG A 255 -17.26 2.53 -12.36
C ARG A 255 -16.89 4.00 -12.50
N GLU A 256 -17.84 4.87 -12.72
CA GLU A 256 -17.70 6.32 -12.79
C GLU A 256 -17.07 6.88 -11.51
N TYR A 257 -17.43 6.34 -10.35
CA TYR A 257 -16.79 6.73 -9.07
C TYR A 257 -15.27 6.52 -9.13
N ILE A 258 -14.80 5.36 -9.61
CA ILE A 258 -13.36 5.07 -9.70
C ILE A 258 -12.69 5.99 -10.72
N SER A 259 -13.32 6.22 -11.87
CA SER A 259 -12.75 7.08 -12.91
C SER A 259 -12.68 8.55 -12.51
N GLU A 260 -13.64 9.04 -11.74
CA GLU A 260 -13.62 10.39 -11.14
C GLU A 260 -12.48 10.51 -10.11
N GLN A 261 -12.32 9.51 -9.24
CA GLN A 261 -11.20 9.45 -8.31
C GLN A 261 -9.86 9.48 -9.04
N GLN A 262 -9.69 8.65 -10.07
CA GLN A 262 -8.47 8.62 -10.89
C GLN A 262 -8.17 9.98 -11.53
N LYS A 263 -9.20 10.70 -12.00
CA LYS A 263 -9.03 12.05 -12.56
C LYS A 263 -8.50 13.02 -11.52
N ILE A 264 -9.11 13.06 -10.34
CA ILE A 264 -8.68 13.93 -9.23
C ILE A 264 -7.24 13.62 -8.83
N TRP A 265 -6.90 12.35 -8.64
CA TRP A 265 -5.56 11.94 -8.27
C TRP A 265 -4.52 12.27 -9.34
N ARG A 266 -4.86 12.10 -10.62
CA ARG A 266 -3.99 12.49 -11.74
C ARG A 266 -3.69 13.98 -11.73
N GLU A 267 -4.70 14.83 -11.54
CA GLU A 267 -4.52 16.28 -11.49
C GLU A 267 -3.63 16.72 -10.32
N ARG A 268 -3.83 16.12 -9.14
CA ARG A 268 -2.99 16.38 -7.96
C ARG A 268 -1.55 15.88 -8.15
N ARG A 269 -1.39 14.69 -8.75
CA ARG A 269 -0.08 14.15 -9.13
C ARG A 269 0.66 15.09 -10.06
N ASP A 270 0.01 15.57 -11.10
CA ASP A 270 0.63 16.46 -12.09
C ASP A 270 1.06 17.78 -11.46
N LEU A 271 0.24 18.32 -10.56
CA LEU A 271 0.55 19.51 -9.80
C LEU A 271 1.81 19.30 -8.94
N ILE A 272 1.78 18.35 -8.02
CA ILE A 272 2.89 18.17 -7.07
C ILE A 272 4.18 17.72 -7.77
N TYR A 273 4.08 16.84 -8.77
CA TYR A 273 5.24 16.39 -9.56
C TYR A 273 5.92 17.57 -10.25
N LYS A 274 5.15 18.41 -10.96
CA LYS A 274 5.68 19.60 -11.64
C LYS A 274 6.37 20.54 -10.63
N ARG A 275 5.73 20.84 -9.51
CA ARG A 275 6.28 21.72 -8.46
C ARG A 275 7.59 21.22 -7.91
N PHE A 276 7.71 19.91 -7.64
CA PHE A 276 8.94 19.33 -7.13
C PHE A 276 10.07 19.34 -8.17
N CYS A 277 9.77 19.11 -9.45
CA CYS A 277 10.72 19.31 -10.54
C CYS A 277 11.18 20.77 -10.63
N ASP A 278 10.25 21.74 -10.55
CA ASP A 278 10.57 23.18 -10.58
C ASP A 278 11.45 23.61 -9.37
N LEU A 279 11.37 22.89 -8.24
CA LEU A 279 12.23 23.10 -7.07
C LEU A 279 13.60 22.41 -7.18
N GLY A 280 13.83 21.63 -8.24
CA GLY A 280 15.12 20.96 -8.50
C GLY A 280 15.25 19.56 -7.89
N PHE A 281 14.18 18.97 -7.35
CA PHE A 281 14.22 17.61 -6.86
C PHE A 281 14.31 16.59 -8.00
N GLU A 282 15.14 15.57 -7.80
CA GLU A 282 15.19 14.37 -8.63
C GLU A 282 14.14 13.37 -8.12
N LEU A 283 13.20 12.96 -8.98
CA LEU A 283 12.16 11.98 -8.62
C LEU A 283 11.59 11.31 -9.87
N TRP A 284 11.08 10.10 -9.68
CA TRP A 284 10.28 9.43 -10.72
C TRP A 284 8.87 10.01 -10.77
N LYS A 285 8.32 10.13 -11.99
CA LYS A 285 6.91 10.51 -12.16
C LYS A 285 6.03 9.35 -11.70
N PRO A 286 5.12 9.55 -10.73
CA PRO A 286 4.19 8.51 -10.32
C PRO A 286 3.22 8.11 -11.43
N GLU A 287 2.96 6.84 -11.58
CA GLU A 287 2.02 6.28 -12.56
C GLU A 287 0.73 5.80 -11.91
N GLY A 288 0.76 5.62 -10.56
CA GLY A 288 -0.38 5.20 -9.75
C GLY A 288 -0.20 5.58 -8.28
N ALA A 289 -1.09 5.07 -7.44
CA ALA A 289 -1.19 5.40 -6.01
C ALA A 289 -1.36 6.92 -5.79
N PHE A 290 -0.87 7.48 -4.69
CA PHE A 290 -0.93 8.93 -4.42
C PHE A 290 0.32 9.42 -3.68
N TYR A 291 1.52 9.00 -4.15
CA TYR A 291 2.80 9.35 -3.55
C TYR A 291 3.77 9.90 -4.56
N ILE A 292 4.64 10.84 -4.12
CA ILE A 292 5.91 11.15 -4.74
C ILE A 292 7.05 10.77 -3.80
N PHE A 293 8.21 10.44 -4.37
CA PHE A 293 9.37 9.95 -3.62
C PHE A 293 10.66 10.62 -4.11
N PRO A 294 10.82 11.95 -3.88
CA PRO A 294 11.98 12.70 -4.32
C PRO A 294 13.24 12.35 -3.52
N LYS A 295 14.40 12.38 -4.19
CA LYS A 295 15.70 12.40 -3.52
C LYS A 295 15.83 13.65 -2.68
N CYS A 296 16.35 13.50 -1.49
CA CYS A 296 16.55 14.58 -0.53
C CYS A 296 17.81 14.33 0.28
N LYS A 297 18.86 15.08 -0.02
CA LYS A 297 20.05 15.12 0.83
C LYS A 297 19.68 15.65 2.21
N ASN A 298 20.33 15.19 3.27
CA ASN A 298 20.02 15.59 4.64
C ASN A 298 18.53 15.41 5.03
N ALA A 299 17.89 14.33 4.51
CA ALA A 299 16.46 14.07 4.66
C ALA A 299 15.98 14.17 6.12
N ARG A 300 16.76 13.65 7.08
CA ARG A 300 16.42 13.65 8.51
C ARG A 300 16.36 15.07 9.08
N GLU A 301 17.36 15.90 8.79
CA GLU A 301 17.38 17.32 9.19
C GLU A 301 16.24 18.09 8.52
N PHE A 302 16.03 17.84 7.23
CA PHE A 302 14.98 18.49 6.47
C PHE A 302 13.58 18.19 7.00
N ILE A 303 13.26 16.92 7.28
CA ILE A 303 11.95 16.50 7.87
C ILE A 303 11.76 17.11 9.27
N THR A 304 12.82 17.16 10.09
CA THR A 304 12.75 17.79 11.40
C THR A 304 12.41 19.28 11.28
N THR A 305 13.13 20.00 10.42
CA THR A 305 12.91 21.42 10.15
C THR A 305 11.49 21.67 9.59
N LEU A 306 11.04 20.85 8.62
CA LEU A 306 9.70 20.95 8.06
C LEU A 306 8.62 20.86 9.15
N PHE A 307 8.74 19.89 10.05
CA PHE A 307 7.74 19.71 11.09
C PHE A 307 7.80 20.79 12.18
N GLU A 308 8.98 21.05 12.73
CA GLU A 308 9.13 21.94 13.89
C GLU A 308 8.87 23.40 13.54
N GLU A 309 9.41 23.89 12.41
CA GLU A 309 9.36 25.29 12.05
C GLU A 309 8.25 25.64 11.04
N TYR A 310 7.99 24.73 10.09
CA TYR A 310 7.06 25.02 8.99
C TYR A 310 5.72 24.28 9.09
N LYS A 311 5.53 23.43 10.11
CA LYS A 311 4.29 22.67 10.33
C LYS A 311 3.88 21.81 9.13
N VAL A 312 4.86 21.17 8.51
CA VAL A 312 4.66 20.23 7.39
C VAL A 312 5.14 18.86 7.82
N ILE A 313 4.30 17.85 7.62
CA ILE A 313 4.66 16.44 7.82
C ILE A 313 4.96 15.81 6.47
N ALA A 314 6.14 15.23 6.32
CA ALA A 314 6.51 14.30 5.28
C ALA A 314 7.25 13.12 5.91
N TYR A 315 7.41 12.01 5.19
CA TYR A 315 7.98 10.80 5.76
C TYR A 315 9.41 10.57 5.27
N LEU A 316 10.28 10.10 6.19
CA LEU A 316 11.65 9.73 5.85
C LEU A 316 11.70 8.54 4.90
N GLY A 317 12.50 8.65 3.84
CA GLY A 317 12.77 7.54 2.93
C GLY A 317 13.50 6.37 3.60
N GLU A 318 14.23 6.62 4.68
CA GLU A 318 14.87 5.61 5.50
C GLU A 318 13.91 4.52 5.99
N TRP A 319 12.68 4.89 6.36
CA TRP A 319 11.65 3.92 6.76
C TRP A 319 11.22 2.99 5.62
N PHE A 320 11.44 3.43 4.38
CA PHE A 320 11.15 2.70 3.15
C PHE A 320 12.40 2.04 2.54
N GLY A 321 13.54 2.05 3.26
CA GLY A 321 14.81 1.48 2.80
C GLY A 321 15.60 2.37 1.84
N ALA A 322 15.32 3.69 1.77
CA ALA A 322 16.00 4.68 0.92
C ALA A 322 16.30 5.97 1.70
N PRO A 323 17.40 6.02 2.48
CA PRO A 323 17.66 7.10 3.45
C PRO A 323 17.90 8.48 2.83
N ASP A 324 18.21 8.55 1.55
CA ASP A 324 18.44 9.77 0.77
C ASP A 324 17.18 10.26 0.04
N HIS A 325 15.99 9.82 0.49
CA HIS A 325 14.69 10.19 -0.07
C HIS A 325 13.72 10.67 1.02
N ILE A 326 12.64 11.30 0.59
CA ILE A 326 11.46 11.58 1.41
C ILE A 326 10.20 11.14 0.67
N ARG A 327 9.17 10.71 1.41
CA ARG A 327 7.87 10.40 0.81
C ARG A 327 6.84 11.47 1.14
N LEU A 328 6.13 11.93 0.12
CA LEU A 328 4.97 12.80 0.26
C LEU A 328 3.75 12.15 -0.39
N SER A 329 2.62 12.17 0.32
CA SER A 329 1.31 11.82 -0.21
C SER A 329 0.63 13.07 -0.75
N TYR A 330 0.03 12.99 -1.94
CA TYR A 330 -0.82 14.07 -2.46
C TYR A 330 -2.33 13.80 -2.25
N ALA A 331 -2.66 13.01 -1.22
CA ALA A 331 -4.02 12.83 -0.73
C ALA A 331 -4.43 14.04 0.14
N LEU A 332 -4.47 15.20 -0.47
CA LEU A 332 -4.83 16.52 0.08
C LEU A 332 -5.51 17.32 -1.04
N ASP A 333 -6.27 18.36 -0.70
CA ASP A 333 -6.77 19.25 -1.73
C ASP A 333 -5.65 20.08 -2.40
N LYS A 334 -5.97 20.73 -3.52
CA LYS A 334 -4.97 21.45 -4.31
C LYS A 334 -4.42 22.67 -3.58
N GLU A 335 -5.24 23.32 -2.79
CA GLU A 335 -4.90 24.50 -1.99
C GLU A 335 -3.90 24.10 -0.89
N GLU A 336 -4.15 23.03 -0.17
CA GLU A 336 -3.23 22.49 0.84
C GLU A 336 -1.91 22.02 0.21
N ILE A 337 -1.95 21.40 -0.98
CA ILE A 337 -0.74 20.99 -1.73
C ILE A 337 0.10 22.22 -2.07
N GLU A 338 -0.48 23.29 -2.62
CA GLU A 338 0.25 24.50 -3.00
C GLU A 338 0.81 25.23 -1.77
N GLU A 339 0.04 25.35 -0.70
CA GLU A 339 0.51 25.95 0.55
C GLU A 339 1.66 25.15 1.14
N GLY A 340 1.52 23.82 1.22
CA GLY A 340 2.56 22.94 1.75
C GLY A 340 3.85 23.01 0.94
N ILE A 341 3.76 23.09 -0.39
CA ILE A 341 4.91 23.28 -1.28
C ILE A 341 5.58 24.65 -1.03
N GLY A 342 4.81 25.69 -0.80
CA GLY A 342 5.33 27.00 -0.39
C GLY A 342 6.20 26.92 0.87
N ARG A 343 5.71 26.23 1.90
CA ARG A 343 6.43 25.99 3.16
C ARG A 343 7.67 25.13 2.96
N ILE A 344 7.61 24.09 2.09
CA ILE A 344 8.75 23.26 1.70
C ILE A 344 9.84 24.11 1.04
N LYS A 345 9.46 24.98 0.11
CA LYS A 345 10.38 25.91 -0.56
C LYS A 345 11.09 26.85 0.43
N ASP A 346 10.39 27.31 1.46
CA ASP A 346 10.99 28.15 2.48
C ASP A 346 11.95 27.37 3.38
N ALA A 347 11.63 26.12 3.73
CA ALA A 347 12.52 25.23 4.48
C ALA A 347 13.82 24.91 3.70
N MET A 348 13.77 24.78 2.37
CA MET A 348 14.95 24.57 1.52
C MET A 348 15.97 25.70 1.60
N LYS A 349 15.58 26.91 2.02
CA LYS A 349 16.53 28.02 2.27
C LYS A 349 17.40 27.78 3.51
N LYS A 350 16.94 26.96 4.45
CA LYS A 350 17.66 26.61 5.69
C LYS A 350 18.46 25.32 5.57
N VAL A 351 17.87 24.30 4.95
CA VAL A 351 18.47 22.97 4.80
C VAL A 351 18.63 22.63 3.32
N LYS A 352 19.87 22.40 2.89
CA LYS A 352 20.15 21.94 1.51
C LYS A 352 19.71 20.49 1.36
N CYS A 353 18.68 20.25 0.57
CA CYS A 353 18.10 18.92 0.33
C CYS A 353 18.14 18.47 -1.15
N VAL A 354 18.50 19.36 -2.08
CA VAL A 354 18.71 19.08 -3.50
C VAL A 354 20.16 19.29 -3.90
#